data_794b1def60d817797983b1dfbf9229e0
#
_entry.id   794b1def60d817797983b1dfbf9229e0
#
_cell.length_a   1.000
_cell.length_b   1.000
_cell.length_c   1.000
_cell.angle_alpha   90.00
_cell.angle_beta   90.00
_cell.angle_gamma   90.00
#
_symmetry.space_group_name_H-M   'P 1'
#
loop_
_entity.id
_entity.type
_entity.pdbx_description
1 polymer ?
#
loop_
_entity_poly.entity_id
_entity_poly.type
_entity_poly.pdbx_seq_one_letter_code
_entity_poly.pdbx_strand_id
1 'polypeptide(L)'
;MVIAGPNLTIDRTLTIDELRLGEVLRFDGVAVTPGGKGVNVARVARALRAPAVLVGFAPGRTGAAATALIADEGLELRAVPVGGELRSAAVVLERSGRVTVMNEPGPPIAAEDWERYEAAVAESLQGHAVLVCSGSVPPGAPHDAYGRLVALAARSRAAAIVDAR
;
A
#
# COMPACT_ATOMS: atom_id res chain seq x y z
N MET A 1 -14.45 -7.34 -3.40
CA MET A 1 -13.16 -7.64 -4.09
C MET A 1 -12.04 -7.72 -3.07
N VAL A 2 -10.96 -8.45 -3.38
CA VAL A 2 -9.71 -8.41 -2.60
C VAL A 2 -8.71 -7.52 -3.32
N ILE A 3 -8.00 -6.67 -2.56
CA ILE A 3 -6.97 -5.79 -3.10
C ILE A 3 -5.63 -6.25 -2.51
N ALA A 4 -4.75 -6.78 -3.34
CA ALA A 4 -3.39 -7.13 -2.98
C ALA A 4 -2.48 -5.91 -3.17
N GLY A 5 -2.22 -5.20 -2.08
CA GLY A 5 -1.34 -4.03 -2.02
C GLY A 5 -0.19 -4.25 -1.04
N PRO A 6 0.80 -5.10 -1.37
CA PRO A 6 1.80 -5.56 -0.41
C PRO A 6 2.72 -4.46 0.13
N ASN A 7 2.90 -3.37 -0.60
CA ASN A 7 3.88 -2.33 -0.27
C ASN A 7 3.18 -1.01 0.17
N LEU A 8 2.48 -1.08 1.31
CA LEU A 8 1.86 0.08 1.95
C LEU A 8 2.89 1.15 2.33
N THR A 9 2.44 2.35 2.63
CA THR A 9 3.29 3.47 3.08
C THR A 9 2.50 4.41 3.98
N ILE A 10 3.21 5.23 4.76
CA ILE A 10 2.67 6.48 5.31
C ILE A 10 3.15 7.60 4.42
N ASP A 11 2.22 8.32 3.81
CA ASP A 11 2.52 9.50 2.98
C ASP A 11 2.50 10.75 3.86
N ARG A 12 3.58 11.52 3.82
CA ARG A 12 3.70 12.83 4.47
C ARG A 12 3.70 13.90 3.39
N THR A 13 2.57 14.55 3.20
CA THR A 13 2.45 15.67 2.27
C THR A 13 2.88 16.96 2.97
N LEU A 14 3.93 17.56 2.44
CA LEU A 14 4.61 18.74 2.96
C LEU A 14 4.33 19.90 2.02
N THR A 15 3.54 20.88 2.47
CA THR A 15 3.25 22.07 1.66
C THR A 15 4.32 23.13 1.88
N ILE A 16 4.86 23.69 0.82
CA ILE A 16 5.93 24.69 0.86
C ILE A 16 5.76 25.68 -0.29
N ASP A 17 6.36 26.86 -0.16
CA ASP A 17 6.38 27.85 -1.24
C ASP A 17 7.19 27.34 -2.43
N GLU A 18 8.46 27.01 -2.20
CA GLU A 18 9.37 26.49 -3.20
C GLU A 18 10.40 25.51 -2.58
N LEU A 19 10.66 24.40 -3.24
CA LEU A 19 11.70 23.44 -2.85
C LEU A 19 13.08 23.92 -3.37
N ARG A 20 13.92 24.41 -2.46
CA ARG A 20 15.29 24.85 -2.76
C ARG A 20 16.30 23.88 -2.16
N LEU A 21 17.13 23.30 -3.02
CA LEU A 21 18.15 22.34 -2.59
C LEU A 21 19.27 23.04 -1.82
N GLY A 22 19.77 22.40 -0.79
CA GLY A 22 20.89 22.91 0.04
C GLY A 22 20.46 23.91 1.11
N GLU A 23 19.17 24.25 1.21
CA GLU A 23 18.65 25.18 2.22
C GLU A 23 17.89 24.47 3.34
N VAL A 24 17.79 25.14 4.50
CA VAL A 24 16.89 24.73 5.57
C VAL A 24 15.50 25.30 5.27
N LEU A 25 14.58 24.42 4.93
CA LEU A 25 13.22 24.79 4.57
C LEU A 25 12.25 24.52 5.73
N ARG A 26 11.20 25.36 5.84
CA ARG A 26 10.09 25.14 6.76
C ARG A 26 8.81 24.98 5.98
N PHE A 27 8.00 24.01 6.39
CA PHE A 27 6.75 23.67 5.72
C PHE A 27 5.60 24.51 6.29
N ASP A 28 4.71 24.99 5.41
CA ASP A 28 3.50 25.72 5.79
C ASP A 28 2.43 24.77 6.35
N GLY A 29 2.47 23.50 5.94
CA GLY A 29 1.56 22.47 6.42
C GLY A 29 2.10 21.07 6.20
N VAL A 30 1.64 20.15 7.05
CA VAL A 30 1.97 18.72 6.98
C VAL A 30 0.69 17.92 7.10
N ALA A 31 0.37 17.10 6.09
CA ALA A 31 -0.67 16.08 6.19
C ALA A 31 -0.04 14.69 6.23
N VAL A 32 -0.59 13.81 7.07
CA VAL A 32 -0.16 12.42 7.19
C VAL A 32 -1.33 11.53 6.82
N THR A 33 -1.14 10.68 5.82
CA THR A 33 -2.20 9.79 5.30
C THR A 33 -1.65 8.40 5.04
N PRO A 34 -2.49 7.35 5.11
CA PRO A 34 -2.07 6.05 4.63
C PRO A 34 -1.93 6.09 3.11
N GLY A 35 -0.91 5.46 2.59
CA GLY A 35 -0.57 5.51 1.17
C GLY A 35 -0.26 4.15 0.56
N GLY A 36 0.13 4.23 -0.71
CA GLY A 36 0.34 3.08 -1.58
C GLY A 36 -0.84 2.87 -2.53
N LYS A 37 -0.54 2.30 -3.71
CA LYS A 37 -1.56 2.11 -4.76
C LYS A 37 -2.74 1.27 -4.29
N GLY A 38 -2.51 0.22 -3.46
CA GLY A 38 -3.59 -0.60 -2.90
C GLY A 38 -4.58 0.21 -2.06
N VAL A 39 -4.09 1.15 -1.25
CA VAL A 39 -4.94 2.07 -0.46
C VAL A 39 -5.77 2.96 -1.40
N ASN A 40 -5.17 3.47 -2.48
CA ASN A 40 -5.90 4.30 -3.44
C ASN A 40 -7.01 3.51 -4.14
N VAL A 41 -6.78 2.24 -4.49
CA VAL A 41 -7.82 1.34 -5.01
C VAL A 41 -8.94 1.14 -3.98
N ALA A 42 -8.59 0.93 -2.71
CA ALA A 42 -9.57 0.77 -1.63
C ALA A 42 -10.43 2.02 -1.42
N ARG A 43 -9.83 3.22 -1.50
CA ARG A 43 -10.56 4.50 -1.45
C ARG A 43 -11.56 4.63 -2.61
N VAL A 44 -11.15 4.26 -3.82
CA VAL A 44 -12.05 4.28 -5.00
C VAL A 44 -13.17 3.26 -4.83
N ALA A 45 -12.85 2.03 -4.40
CA ALA A 45 -13.86 1.01 -4.12
C ALA A 45 -14.90 1.51 -3.11
N ARG A 46 -14.44 2.12 -2.00
CA ARG A 46 -15.32 2.70 -0.99
C ARG A 46 -16.20 3.81 -1.56
N ALA A 47 -15.63 4.73 -2.35
CA ALA A 47 -16.38 5.81 -3.00
C ALA A 47 -17.47 5.26 -3.93
N LEU A 48 -17.21 4.14 -4.60
CA LEU A 48 -18.16 3.41 -5.46
C LEU A 48 -19.11 2.49 -4.67
N ARG A 49 -19.00 2.44 -3.33
CA ARG A 49 -19.74 1.53 -2.45
C ARG A 49 -19.56 0.05 -2.81
N ALA A 50 -18.39 -0.31 -3.37
CA ALA A 50 -18.02 -1.68 -3.69
C ALA A 50 -17.31 -2.30 -2.47
N PRO A 51 -17.81 -3.42 -1.92
CA PRO A 51 -17.14 -4.09 -0.81
C PRO A 51 -15.73 -4.53 -1.20
N ALA A 52 -14.74 -4.16 -0.40
CA ALA A 52 -13.35 -4.43 -0.66
C ALA A 52 -12.57 -4.65 0.64
N VAL A 53 -11.66 -5.61 0.64
CA VAL A 53 -10.66 -5.83 1.67
C VAL A 53 -9.26 -5.64 1.08
N LEU A 54 -8.46 -4.78 1.71
CA LEU A 54 -7.06 -4.57 1.36
C LEU A 54 -6.21 -5.56 2.17
N VAL A 55 -5.31 -6.27 1.50
CA VAL A 55 -4.28 -7.11 2.13
C VAL A 55 -2.93 -6.43 1.92
N GLY A 56 -2.20 -6.19 3.01
CA GLY A 56 -0.91 -5.49 2.96
C GLY A 56 0.00 -5.81 4.13
N PHE A 57 1.31 -5.63 3.95
CA PHE A 57 2.24 -5.70 5.06
C PHE A 57 2.17 -4.42 5.89
N ALA A 58 2.11 -4.57 7.22
CA ALA A 58 2.04 -3.46 8.16
C ALA A 58 3.06 -3.63 9.31
N PRO A 59 4.37 -3.55 8.99
CA PRO A 59 5.43 -3.79 9.96
C PRO A 59 5.60 -2.64 10.96
N GLY A 60 5.93 -3.01 12.19
CA GLY A 60 6.40 -2.12 13.22
C GLY A 60 5.38 -1.09 13.73
N ARG A 61 5.89 -0.04 14.36
CA ARG A 61 5.07 1.05 14.91
C ARG A 61 4.45 1.89 13.81
N THR A 62 5.19 2.13 12.73
CA THR A 62 4.69 2.86 11.56
C THR A 62 3.61 2.06 10.84
N GLY A 63 3.70 0.73 10.81
CA GLY A 63 2.64 -0.15 10.30
C GLY A 63 1.37 -0.08 11.15
N ALA A 64 1.50 -0.05 12.49
CA ALA A 64 0.37 0.13 13.39
C ALA A 64 -0.31 1.50 13.18
N ALA A 65 0.48 2.56 13.01
CA ALA A 65 -0.05 3.89 12.71
C ALA A 65 -0.79 3.92 11.35
N ALA A 66 -0.23 3.29 10.30
CA ALA A 66 -0.88 3.19 9.01
C ALA A 66 -2.20 2.41 9.10
N THR A 67 -2.24 1.32 9.89
CA THR A 67 -3.45 0.53 10.12
C THR A 67 -4.56 1.38 10.76
N ALA A 68 -4.21 2.19 11.77
CA ALA A 68 -5.15 3.11 12.39
C ALA A 68 -5.69 4.16 11.38
N LEU A 69 -4.81 4.79 10.61
CA LEU A 69 -5.20 5.75 9.58
C LEU A 69 -6.10 5.13 8.49
N ILE A 70 -5.83 3.87 8.09
CA ILE A 70 -6.68 3.13 7.14
C ILE A 70 -8.07 2.89 7.73
N ALA A 71 -8.13 2.52 9.01
CA ALA A 71 -9.39 2.33 9.72
C ALA A 71 -10.18 3.64 9.89
N ASP A 72 -9.51 4.75 10.19
CA ASP A 72 -10.12 6.08 10.30
C ASP A 72 -10.76 6.52 8.97
N GLU A 73 -10.19 6.09 7.83
CA GLU A 73 -10.80 6.29 6.51
C GLU A 73 -11.95 5.32 6.22
N GLY A 74 -12.31 4.44 7.14
CA GLY A 74 -13.35 3.42 6.97
C GLY A 74 -13.01 2.38 5.91
N LEU A 75 -11.71 2.07 5.72
CA LEU A 75 -11.22 1.02 4.84
C LEU A 75 -10.92 -0.23 5.65
N GLU A 76 -11.20 -1.39 5.07
CA GLU A 76 -10.89 -2.67 5.68
C GLU A 76 -9.49 -3.13 5.28
N LEU A 77 -8.61 -3.35 6.28
CA LEU A 77 -7.26 -3.85 6.09
C LEU A 77 -7.08 -5.19 6.79
N ARG A 78 -6.65 -6.20 6.04
CA ARG A 78 -6.02 -7.40 6.57
C ARG A 78 -4.52 -7.20 6.59
N ALA A 79 -4.00 -6.80 7.73
CA ALA A 79 -2.57 -6.59 7.94
C ALA A 79 -1.84 -7.93 8.07
N VAL A 80 -0.76 -8.11 7.31
CA VAL A 80 0.14 -9.25 7.42
C VAL A 80 1.38 -8.79 8.18
N PRO A 81 1.69 -9.38 9.34
CA PRO A 81 2.84 -8.98 10.13
C PRO A 81 4.15 -9.41 9.45
N VAL A 82 5.13 -8.53 9.49
CA VAL A 82 6.50 -8.76 9.01
C VAL A 82 7.47 -7.93 9.87
N GLY A 83 8.73 -8.28 9.89
CA GLY A 83 9.76 -7.54 10.63
C GLY A 83 10.03 -6.16 10.04
N GLY A 84 10.65 -5.27 10.84
CA GLY A 84 11.03 -3.92 10.44
C GLY A 84 9.97 -2.86 10.70
N GLU A 85 10.04 -1.77 9.96
CA GLU A 85 9.10 -0.63 10.04
C GLU A 85 8.49 -0.37 8.66
N LEU A 86 7.25 0.08 8.63
CA LEU A 86 6.60 0.47 7.38
C LEU A 86 7.33 1.69 6.79
N ARG A 87 7.53 1.66 5.50
CA ARG A 87 8.14 2.77 4.74
C ARG A 87 7.30 4.03 4.80
N SER A 88 7.96 5.17 4.58
CA SER A 88 7.31 6.47 4.41
C SER A 88 7.55 7.01 2.99
N ALA A 89 6.70 7.92 2.57
CA ALA A 89 6.91 8.73 1.40
C ALA A 89 6.79 10.21 1.78
N ALA A 90 7.75 11.03 1.39
CA ALA A 90 7.63 12.47 1.48
C ALA A 90 7.13 13.01 0.13
N VAL A 91 5.98 13.67 0.18
CA VAL A 91 5.34 14.33 -0.97
C VAL A 91 5.46 15.82 -0.76
N VAL A 92 6.37 16.48 -1.46
CA VAL A 92 6.53 17.93 -1.40
C VAL A 92 5.63 18.60 -2.42
N LEU A 93 4.68 19.39 -1.94
CA LEU A 93 3.74 20.14 -2.77
C LEU A 93 4.10 21.62 -2.71
N GLU A 94 4.55 22.16 -3.83
CA GLU A 94 4.88 23.58 -3.97
C GLU A 94 3.66 24.41 -4.39
N ARG A 95 3.65 25.68 -4.05
CA ARG A 95 2.56 26.61 -4.48
C ARG A 95 2.44 26.73 -6.00
N SER A 96 3.52 26.50 -6.71
CA SER A 96 3.52 26.42 -8.18
C SER A 96 2.69 25.26 -8.73
N GLY A 97 2.29 24.31 -7.88
CA GLY A 97 1.66 23.05 -8.27
C GLY A 97 2.67 21.95 -8.61
N ARG A 98 3.99 22.21 -8.52
CA ARG A 98 5.01 21.19 -8.69
C ARG A 98 4.97 20.20 -7.53
N VAL A 99 5.02 18.90 -7.84
CA VAL A 99 5.01 17.81 -6.86
C VAL A 99 6.30 17.02 -6.98
N THR A 100 7.02 16.89 -5.86
CA THR A 100 8.20 16.04 -5.75
C THR A 100 7.90 14.92 -4.75
N VAL A 101 8.14 13.68 -5.16
CA VAL A 101 7.89 12.51 -4.31
C VAL A 101 9.21 11.79 -4.02
N MET A 102 9.48 11.56 -2.74
CA MET A 102 10.63 10.79 -2.26
C MET A 102 10.12 9.56 -1.51
N ASN A 103 10.33 8.39 -2.09
CA ASN A 103 9.85 7.12 -1.54
C ASN A 103 10.98 6.35 -0.87
N GLU A 104 10.73 5.84 0.32
CA GLU A 104 11.54 4.79 0.91
C GLU A 104 11.27 3.44 0.25
N PRO A 105 12.25 2.52 0.16
CA PRO A 105 12.05 1.21 -0.46
C PRO A 105 11.13 0.28 0.34
N GLY A 106 11.04 0.48 1.65
CA GLY A 106 10.39 -0.42 2.59
C GLY A 106 11.35 -1.50 3.13
N PRO A 107 10.95 -2.22 4.18
CA PRO A 107 11.74 -3.30 4.74
C PRO A 107 11.80 -4.49 3.78
N PRO A 108 12.94 -5.20 3.72
CA PRO A 108 13.01 -6.45 2.98
C PRO A 108 12.13 -7.51 3.67
N ILE A 109 11.52 -8.37 2.87
CA ILE A 109 10.72 -9.50 3.34
C ILE A 109 11.43 -10.82 3.03
N ALA A 110 11.21 -11.83 3.87
CA ALA A 110 11.66 -13.19 3.62
C ALA A 110 10.64 -13.98 2.76
N ALA A 111 11.05 -15.13 2.26
CA ALA A 111 10.16 -16.02 1.48
C ALA A 111 8.93 -16.43 2.29
N GLU A 112 9.13 -16.73 3.58
CA GLU A 112 8.06 -17.12 4.51
C GLU A 112 7.07 -15.98 4.77
N ASP A 113 7.53 -14.71 4.70
CA ASP A 113 6.65 -13.53 4.79
C ASP A 113 5.72 -13.49 3.58
N TRP A 114 6.27 -13.76 2.40
CA TRP A 114 5.49 -13.80 1.18
C TRP A 114 4.48 -14.95 1.18
N GLU A 115 4.86 -16.12 1.67
CA GLU A 115 3.93 -17.25 1.83
C GLU A 115 2.77 -16.91 2.77
N ARG A 116 3.05 -16.23 3.89
CA ARG A 116 1.99 -15.73 4.78
C ARG A 116 1.09 -14.72 4.10
N TYR A 117 1.67 -13.86 3.25
CA TYR A 117 0.90 -12.90 2.47
C TYR A 117 -0.03 -13.60 1.48
N GLU A 118 0.47 -14.59 0.75
CA GLU A 118 -0.35 -15.41 -0.17
C GLU A 118 -1.49 -16.12 0.55
N ALA A 119 -1.21 -16.68 1.71
CA ALA A 119 -2.25 -17.32 2.54
C ALA A 119 -3.32 -16.32 2.95
N ALA A 120 -2.94 -15.11 3.39
CA ALA A 120 -3.88 -14.05 3.75
C ALA A 120 -4.74 -13.60 2.55
N VAL A 121 -4.15 -13.50 1.36
CA VAL A 121 -4.89 -13.20 0.12
C VAL A 121 -5.86 -14.35 -0.22
N ALA A 122 -5.41 -15.62 -0.12
CA ALA A 122 -6.24 -16.78 -0.39
C ALA A 122 -7.47 -16.86 0.51
N GLU A 123 -7.27 -16.65 1.80
CA GLU A 123 -8.37 -16.63 2.77
C GLU A 123 -9.32 -15.46 2.51
N SER A 124 -8.78 -14.27 2.17
CA SER A 124 -9.60 -13.10 1.86
C SER A 124 -10.38 -13.29 0.55
N LEU A 125 -9.92 -14.14 -0.38
CA LEU A 125 -10.64 -14.43 -1.62
C LEU A 125 -11.89 -15.28 -1.41
N GLN A 126 -12.05 -15.91 -0.26
CA GLN A 126 -13.28 -16.68 0.03
C GLN A 126 -14.49 -15.73 0.01
N GLY A 127 -15.42 -16.00 -0.90
CA GLY A 127 -16.61 -15.14 -1.10
C GLY A 127 -16.39 -13.89 -1.95
N HIS A 128 -15.19 -13.72 -2.54
CA HIS A 128 -14.89 -12.60 -3.43
C HIS A 128 -14.58 -13.08 -4.86
N ALA A 129 -15.17 -12.40 -5.85
CA ALA A 129 -15.04 -12.76 -7.25
C ALA A 129 -13.88 -12.06 -8.00
N VAL A 130 -13.20 -11.11 -7.35
CA VAL A 130 -12.16 -10.29 -8.00
C VAL A 130 -10.97 -10.08 -7.06
N LEU A 131 -9.77 -10.30 -7.60
CA LEU A 131 -8.48 -9.91 -7.03
C LEU A 131 -7.91 -8.73 -7.82
N VAL A 132 -7.55 -7.64 -7.15
CA VAL A 132 -6.82 -6.52 -7.73
C VAL A 132 -5.41 -6.50 -7.15
N CYS A 133 -4.39 -6.71 -7.97
CA CYS A 133 -2.99 -6.57 -7.60
C CYS A 133 -2.52 -5.16 -7.99
N SER A 134 -2.13 -4.33 -7.03
CA SER A 134 -1.79 -2.94 -7.34
C SER A 134 -0.60 -2.43 -6.55
N GLY A 135 0.32 -1.79 -7.27
CA GLY A 135 1.53 -1.16 -6.75
C GLY A 135 2.80 -1.99 -6.92
N SER A 136 3.88 -1.53 -6.28
CA SER A 136 5.15 -2.26 -6.21
C SER A 136 5.08 -3.36 -5.15
N VAL A 137 6.00 -4.31 -5.24
CA VAL A 137 6.26 -5.27 -4.16
C VAL A 137 7.42 -4.79 -3.29
N PRO A 138 7.49 -5.17 -2.01
CA PRO A 138 8.65 -4.84 -1.16
C PRO A 138 9.91 -5.58 -1.60
N PRO A 139 11.12 -5.09 -1.21
CA PRO A 139 12.36 -5.83 -1.44
C PRO A 139 12.30 -7.24 -0.89
N GLY A 140 12.88 -8.21 -1.60
CA GLY A 140 12.85 -9.64 -1.22
C GLY A 140 11.61 -10.41 -1.66
N ALA A 141 10.59 -9.74 -2.21
CA ALA A 141 9.46 -10.44 -2.81
C ALA A 141 9.91 -11.29 -4.02
N PRO A 142 9.24 -12.42 -4.30
CA PRO A 142 9.55 -13.24 -5.47
C PRO A 142 9.43 -12.45 -6.78
N HIS A 143 10.27 -12.75 -7.77
CA HIS A 143 10.19 -12.11 -9.09
C HIS A 143 8.85 -12.29 -9.78
N ASP A 144 8.18 -13.43 -9.52
CA ASP A 144 6.87 -13.78 -10.04
C ASP A 144 5.72 -13.50 -9.07
N ALA A 145 5.95 -12.63 -8.08
CA ALA A 145 5.02 -12.33 -6.98
C ALA A 145 3.57 -12.18 -7.43
N TYR A 146 3.32 -11.30 -8.40
CA TYR A 146 1.96 -11.10 -8.92
C TYR A 146 1.48 -12.24 -9.79
N GLY A 147 2.37 -12.95 -10.50
CA GLY A 147 2.04 -14.17 -11.23
C GLY A 147 1.49 -15.25 -10.29
N ARG A 148 2.09 -15.42 -9.12
CA ARG A 148 1.65 -16.35 -8.07
C ARG A 148 0.26 -15.98 -7.54
N LEU A 149 0.01 -14.69 -7.31
CA LEU A 149 -1.30 -14.20 -6.88
C LEU A 149 -2.39 -14.36 -7.96
N VAL A 150 -2.05 -14.15 -9.23
CA VAL A 150 -2.96 -14.42 -10.38
C VAL A 150 -3.31 -15.90 -10.45
N ALA A 151 -2.32 -16.80 -10.30
CA ALA A 151 -2.56 -18.23 -10.24
C ALA A 151 -3.45 -18.64 -9.06
N LEU A 152 -3.29 -17.96 -7.91
CA LEU A 152 -4.13 -18.14 -6.73
C LEU A 152 -5.58 -17.70 -6.99
N ALA A 153 -5.78 -16.54 -7.63
CA ALA A 153 -7.11 -16.06 -8.03
C ALA A 153 -7.80 -17.06 -8.97
N ALA A 154 -7.06 -17.61 -9.97
CA ALA A 154 -7.59 -18.60 -10.90
C ALA A 154 -8.05 -19.89 -10.16
N ARG A 155 -7.26 -20.37 -9.19
CA ARG A 155 -7.67 -21.52 -8.35
C ARG A 155 -8.91 -21.23 -7.52
N SER A 156 -9.11 -19.99 -7.10
CA SER A 156 -10.27 -19.52 -6.36
C SER A 156 -11.46 -19.14 -7.26
N ARG A 157 -11.34 -19.31 -8.57
CA ARG A 157 -12.33 -18.87 -9.59
C ARG A 157 -12.64 -17.38 -9.53
N ALA A 158 -11.69 -16.58 -9.11
CA ALA A 158 -11.76 -15.11 -9.09
C ALA A 158 -11.07 -14.53 -10.34
N ALA A 159 -11.62 -13.46 -10.88
CA ALA A 159 -10.94 -12.68 -11.91
C ALA A 159 -9.77 -11.90 -11.29
N ALA A 160 -8.66 -11.74 -12.03
CA ALA A 160 -7.51 -10.97 -11.58
C ALA A 160 -7.30 -9.74 -12.46
N ILE A 161 -7.05 -8.60 -11.81
CA ILE A 161 -6.65 -7.34 -12.44
C ILE A 161 -5.27 -6.97 -11.88
N VAL A 162 -4.30 -6.65 -12.74
CA VAL A 162 -2.94 -6.30 -12.31
C VAL A 162 -2.57 -4.93 -12.84
N ASP A 163 -2.27 -4.00 -11.92
CA ASP A 163 -1.65 -2.69 -12.18
C ASP A 163 -0.34 -2.60 -11.40
N ALA A 164 0.72 -3.13 -12.00
CA ALA A 164 2.05 -3.22 -11.40
C ALA A 164 3.13 -2.90 -12.42
N ARG A 165 4.32 -2.54 -11.91
CA ARG A 165 5.53 -2.35 -12.72
C ARG A 165 6.55 -3.39 -12.35
#